data_110c156dc15a832fd7700e8b77ac70bb
#
_entry.id   110c156dc15a832fd7700e8b77ac70bb
#
_cell.length_a   1.000
_cell.length_b   1.000
_cell.length_c   1.000
_cell.angle_alpha   90.00
_cell.angle_beta   90.00
_cell.angle_gamma   90.00
#
_symmetry.space_group_name_H-M   'P 1'
#
loop_
_entity.id
_entity.type
_entity.pdbx_description
1 polymer ?
#
loop_
_entity_poly.entity_id
_entity_poly.type
_entity_poly.pdbx_seq_one_letter_code
_entity_poly.pdbx_strand_id
1 'polypeptide(L)'
;MNSVNESQYLEDTGPFEARYLAFLETISTLRPALHRYCARMTGSVMDGEDVVQEALFEAYRKLDQFDQSRLLKPWLFRIAHNRCIDFLRRRGVRDDAEVAAALPEAIGPTDPAMGTGKAVEHLVLTLPPKERACVLLKDVFDYSLEEIAELVDSTVGGVKAALNRARTKLAESSPQVITSRTVSPELRRVMQLYVERFNRRDWDGVRELVSADARLNVAERFAGKFAEAPYFFNYDRWPWAWKLALGEVDGEPVVIILRRGADTWTPHSVIRFDVSGESFTRIVDYIHCPWVLPGASTVIVAKE
;
A
#
# COMPACT_ATOMS: atom_id res chain seq x y z
N MET A 1 41.68 -12.43 20.41
CA MET A 1 41.45 -12.81 18.99
C MET A 1 40.67 -14.10 19.03
N ASN A 2 39.36 -14.02 19.07
CA ASN A 2 38.49 -15.19 18.92
C ASN A 2 37.61 -14.90 17.71
N SER A 3 37.99 -15.49 16.58
CA SER A 3 37.13 -15.60 15.42
C SER A 3 36.01 -16.59 15.75
N VAL A 4 34.87 -16.07 16.14
CA VAL A 4 33.64 -16.86 16.27
C VAL A 4 33.23 -17.27 14.86
N ASN A 5 33.23 -18.56 14.62
CA ASN A 5 32.97 -19.21 13.35
C ASN A 5 31.49 -19.04 12.98
N GLU A 6 31.18 -18.16 12.04
CA GLU A 6 29.80 -17.94 11.53
C GLU A 6 29.15 -19.22 10.97
N SER A 7 29.94 -20.24 10.67
CA SER A 7 29.46 -21.53 10.15
C SER A 7 28.77 -22.41 11.23
N GLN A 8 28.91 -22.11 12.53
CA GLN A 8 28.31 -22.90 13.59
C GLN A 8 26.84 -22.54 13.91
N TYR A 9 26.36 -21.39 13.42
CA TYR A 9 24.96 -20.97 13.62
C TYR A 9 24.00 -21.58 12.60
N LEU A 10 24.48 -22.28 11.56
CA LEU A 10 23.64 -22.88 10.52
C LEU A 10 23.33 -24.37 10.74
N GLU A 11 23.88 -25.01 11.78
CA GLU A 11 23.80 -26.46 11.99
C GLU A 11 22.70 -26.93 12.95
N ASP A 12 21.93 -26.01 13.58
CA ASP A 12 20.86 -26.39 14.52
C ASP A 12 19.55 -25.63 14.30
N THR A 13 19.21 -25.39 13.03
CA THR A 13 17.89 -24.85 12.68
C THR A 13 16.84 -25.96 12.84
N GLY A 14 16.02 -25.88 13.88
CA GLY A 14 14.89 -26.80 14.05
C GLY A 14 13.92 -26.76 12.87
N PRO A 15 13.04 -27.76 12.71
CA PRO A 15 12.10 -27.85 11.57
C PRO A 15 11.22 -26.61 11.39
N PHE A 16 10.97 -25.86 12.45
CA PHE A 16 10.24 -24.60 12.41
C PHE A 16 11.07 -23.48 11.76
N GLU A 17 12.33 -23.37 12.15
CA GLU A 17 13.22 -22.31 11.67
C GLU A 17 13.54 -22.46 10.18
N ALA A 18 13.74 -23.68 9.71
CA ALA A 18 13.91 -23.97 8.29
C ALA A 18 12.65 -23.59 7.47
N ARG A 19 11.44 -23.87 7.99
CA ARG A 19 10.18 -23.48 7.37
C ARG A 19 10.00 -21.95 7.36
N TYR A 20 10.39 -21.30 8.44
CA TYR A 20 10.31 -19.86 8.56
C TYR A 20 11.24 -19.17 7.57
N LEU A 21 12.47 -19.64 7.40
CA LEU A 21 13.41 -19.10 6.42
C LEU A 21 12.91 -19.28 4.98
N ALA A 22 12.41 -20.47 4.64
CA ALA A 22 11.80 -20.73 3.32
C ALA A 22 10.56 -19.85 3.07
N PHE A 23 9.76 -19.60 4.11
CA PHE A 23 8.64 -18.68 4.06
C PHE A 23 9.08 -17.24 3.79
N LEU A 24 10.09 -16.73 4.50
CA LEU A 24 10.63 -15.38 4.30
C LEU A 24 11.20 -15.21 2.87
N GLU A 25 11.94 -16.20 2.37
CA GLU A 25 12.48 -16.19 1.02
C GLU A 25 11.35 -16.14 -0.03
N THR A 26 10.34 -16.98 0.14
CA THR A 26 9.16 -17.00 -0.74
C THR A 26 8.40 -15.67 -0.70
N ILE A 27 8.22 -15.09 0.49
CA ILE A 27 7.58 -13.77 0.64
C ILE A 27 8.36 -12.70 -0.11
N SER A 28 9.68 -12.65 0.02
CA SER A 28 10.49 -11.62 -0.64
C SER A 28 10.27 -11.61 -2.16
N THR A 29 10.11 -12.78 -2.76
CA THR A 29 9.83 -12.96 -4.18
C THR A 29 8.39 -12.63 -4.56
N LEU A 30 7.41 -12.99 -3.73
CA LEU A 30 5.99 -12.82 -4.03
C LEU A 30 5.44 -11.44 -3.66
N ARG A 31 6.12 -10.72 -2.79
CA ARG A 31 5.63 -9.44 -2.24
C ARG A 31 5.24 -8.40 -3.31
N PRO A 32 6.02 -8.15 -4.37
CA PRO A 32 5.61 -7.21 -5.41
C PRO A 32 4.31 -7.63 -6.12
N ALA A 33 4.10 -8.94 -6.29
CA ALA A 33 2.88 -9.47 -6.90
C ALA A 33 1.67 -9.36 -5.96
N LEU A 34 1.84 -9.67 -4.67
CA LEU A 34 0.81 -9.48 -3.65
C LEU A 34 0.42 -8.01 -3.52
N HIS A 35 1.41 -7.11 -3.44
CA HIS A 35 1.17 -5.67 -3.39
C HIS A 35 0.38 -5.19 -4.61
N ARG A 36 0.79 -5.58 -5.83
CA ARG A 36 0.08 -5.24 -7.07
C ARG A 36 -1.36 -5.72 -7.06
N TYR A 37 -1.61 -6.93 -6.56
CA TYR A 37 -2.96 -7.46 -6.41
C TYR A 37 -3.77 -6.63 -5.41
N CYS A 38 -3.26 -6.42 -4.20
CA CYS A 38 -3.95 -5.68 -3.14
C CYS A 38 -4.19 -4.21 -3.52
N ALA A 39 -3.22 -3.55 -4.14
CA ALA A 39 -3.37 -2.17 -4.62
C ALA A 39 -4.51 -2.03 -5.63
N ARG A 40 -4.62 -2.97 -6.59
CA ARG A 40 -5.72 -2.98 -7.56
C ARG A 40 -7.05 -3.39 -6.94
N MET A 41 -7.05 -4.21 -5.91
CA MET A 41 -8.27 -4.54 -5.17
C MET A 41 -8.78 -3.36 -4.34
N THR A 42 -7.92 -2.64 -3.66
CA THR A 42 -8.27 -1.53 -2.76
C THR A 42 -8.44 -0.20 -3.48
N GLY A 43 -7.75 -0.01 -4.61
CA GLY A 43 -7.72 1.24 -5.37
C GLY A 43 -6.67 2.24 -4.88
N SER A 44 -5.77 1.84 -4.00
CA SER A 44 -4.67 2.66 -3.47
C SER A 44 -3.44 1.79 -3.26
N VAL A 45 -2.28 2.25 -3.71
CA VAL A 45 -1.01 1.52 -3.50
C VAL A 45 -0.63 1.49 -2.02
N MET A 46 -1.01 2.49 -1.26
CA MET A 46 -0.75 2.56 0.18
C MET A 46 -1.70 1.65 0.97
N ASP A 47 -3.00 1.69 0.67
CA ASP A 47 -3.97 0.76 1.28
C ASP A 47 -3.64 -0.69 0.89
N GLY A 48 -3.18 -0.90 -0.35
CA GLY A 48 -2.70 -2.21 -0.82
C GLY A 48 -1.52 -2.73 0.00
N GLU A 49 -0.57 -1.86 0.34
CA GLU A 49 0.57 -2.22 1.19
C GLU A 49 0.14 -2.53 2.62
N ASP A 50 -0.74 -1.71 3.21
CA ASP A 50 -1.29 -1.97 4.55
C ASP A 50 -1.98 -3.35 4.61
N VAL A 51 -2.78 -3.68 3.58
CA VAL A 51 -3.45 -4.99 3.47
C VAL A 51 -2.43 -6.13 3.30
N VAL A 52 -1.36 -5.94 2.52
CA VAL A 52 -0.30 -6.96 2.38
C VAL A 52 0.37 -7.21 3.72
N GLN A 53 0.69 -6.17 4.50
CA GLN A 53 1.29 -6.34 5.83
C GLN A 53 0.37 -7.13 6.77
N GLU A 54 -0.93 -6.79 6.80
CA GLU A 54 -1.92 -7.56 7.58
C GLU A 54 -1.98 -9.04 7.11
N ALA A 55 -1.97 -9.27 5.80
CA ALA A 55 -2.03 -10.62 5.22
C ALA A 55 -0.78 -11.45 5.56
N LEU A 56 0.41 -10.86 5.46
CA LEU A 56 1.66 -11.52 5.80
C LEU A 56 1.77 -11.81 7.29
N PHE A 57 1.30 -10.91 8.15
CA PHE A 57 1.23 -11.15 9.58
C PHE A 57 0.28 -12.30 9.92
N GLU A 58 -0.89 -12.37 9.26
CA GLU A 58 -1.81 -13.51 9.43
C GLU A 58 -1.20 -14.81 8.92
N ALA A 59 -0.53 -14.78 7.76
CA ALA A 59 0.14 -15.94 7.20
C ALA A 59 1.22 -16.46 8.15
N TYR A 60 2.03 -15.57 8.72
CA TYR A 60 3.02 -15.94 9.73
C TYR A 60 2.40 -16.64 10.95
N ARG A 61 1.31 -16.10 11.49
CA ARG A 61 0.61 -16.71 12.63
C ARG A 61 0.01 -18.08 12.32
N LYS A 62 -0.30 -18.35 11.05
CA LYS A 62 -0.89 -19.62 10.58
C LYS A 62 0.13 -20.57 9.94
N LEU A 63 1.41 -20.20 9.95
CA LEU A 63 2.45 -20.97 9.25
C LEU A 63 2.58 -22.41 9.77
N ASP A 64 2.38 -22.63 11.07
CA ASP A 64 2.40 -23.96 11.67
C ASP A 64 1.25 -24.86 11.21
N GLN A 65 0.14 -24.26 10.80
CA GLN A 65 -1.06 -24.97 10.32
C GLN A 65 -1.05 -25.14 8.80
N PHE A 66 -0.06 -24.55 8.12
CA PHE A 66 0.04 -24.63 6.66
C PHE A 66 0.47 -26.02 6.23
N ASP A 67 -0.35 -26.64 5.38
CA ASP A 67 -0.05 -27.93 4.77
C ASP A 67 1.05 -27.79 3.70
N GLN A 68 2.23 -28.33 3.98
CA GLN A 68 3.40 -28.24 3.12
C GLN A 68 3.25 -28.97 1.78
N SER A 69 2.26 -29.83 1.61
CA SER A 69 1.94 -30.44 0.32
C SER A 69 1.33 -29.44 -0.68
N ARG A 70 0.87 -28.29 -0.19
CA ARG A 70 0.27 -27.23 -0.99
C ARG A 70 1.28 -26.15 -1.37
N LEU A 71 1.01 -25.48 -2.48
CA LEU A 71 1.82 -24.35 -2.92
C LEU A 71 1.56 -23.13 -2.04
N LEU A 72 2.63 -22.49 -1.55
CA LEU A 72 2.56 -21.33 -0.67
C LEU A 72 1.95 -20.09 -1.38
N LYS A 73 2.21 -19.91 -2.68
CA LYS A 73 1.70 -18.77 -3.46
C LYS A 73 0.17 -18.69 -3.47
N PRO A 74 -0.61 -19.70 -3.86
CA PRO A 74 -2.08 -19.64 -3.81
C PRO A 74 -2.62 -19.39 -2.40
N TRP A 75 -2.01 -19.97 -1.38
CA TRP A 75 -2.40 -19.79 0.00
C TRP A 75 -2.21 -18.34 0.48
N LEU A 76 -1.07 -17.70 0.14
CA LEU A 76 -0.82 -16.30 0.45
C LEU A 76 -1.80 -15.37 -0.29
N PHE A 77 -2.08 -15.63 -1.57
CA PHE A 77 -3.05 -14.87 -2.34
C PHE A 77 -4.47 -14.99 -1.78
N ARG A 78 -4.85 -16.16 -1.26
CA ARG A 78 -6.13 -16.36 -0.58
C ARG A 78 -6.25 -15.52 0.69
N ILE A 79 -5.19 -15.50 1.53
CA ILE A 79 -5.17 -14.65 2.73
C ILE A 79 -5.26 -13.17 2.32
N ALA A 80 -4.46 -12.73 1.35
CA ALA A 80 -4.47 -11.37 0.85
C ALA A 80 -5.84 -10.97 0.26
N HIS A 81 -6.48 -11.87 -0.52
CA HIS A 81 -7.83 -11.66 -1.03
C HIS A 81 -8.85 -11.41 0.09
N ASN A 82 -8.85 -12.28 1.10
CA ASN A 82 -9.79 -12.15 2.23
C ASN A 82 -9.58 -10.83 2.97
N ARG A 83 -8.32 -10.41 3.17
CA ARG A 83 -8.00 -9.10 3.76
C ARG A 83 -8.46 -7.93 2.89
N CYS A 84 -8.32 -8.02 1.56
CA CYS A 84 -8.87 -7.02 0.65
C CYS A 84 -10.39 -6.91 0.78
N ILE A 85 -11.11 -8.03 0.83
CA ILE A 85 -12.58 -8.04 0.99
C ILE A 85 -12.98 -7.42 2.34
N ASP A 86 -12.29 -7.78 3.43
CA ASP A 86 -12.54 -7.21 4.75
C ASP A 86 -12.26 -5.70 4.79
N PHE A 87 -11.20 -5.26 4.13
CA PHE A 87 -10.87 -3.83 4.00
C PHE A 87 -11.96 -3.08 3.24
N LEU A 88 -12.38 -3.57 2.08
CA LEU A 88 -13.43 -2.95 1.26
C LEU A 88 -14.77 -2.91 1.98
N ARG A 89 -15.12 -3.94 2.73
CA ARG A 89 -16.34 -3.96 3.56
C ARG A 89 -16.28 -2.90 4.65
N ARG A 90 -15.16 -2.77 5.36
CA ARG A 90 -14.97 -1.74 6.40
C ARG A 90 -15.04 -0.33 5.83
N ARG A 91 -14.47 -0.13 4.64
CA ARG A 91 -14.48 1.15 3.94
C ARG A 91 -15.89 1.52 3.47
N GLY A 92 -16.64 0.60 2.84
CA GLY A 92 -18.02 0.83 2.42
C GLY A 92 -18.91 1.31 3.56
N VAL A 93 -18.81 0.71 4.75
CA VAL A 93 -19.54 1.14 5.94
C VAL A 93 -19.14 2.56 6.39
N ARG A 94 -17.89 2.96 6.23
CA ARG A 94 -17.41 4.32 6.57
C ARG A 94 -17.88 5.34 5.54
N ASP A 95 -17.74 5.04 4.25
CA ASP A 95 -18.17 5.92 3.17
C ASP A 95 -19.69 6.17 3.24
N ASP A 96 -20.50 5.16 3.56
CA ASP A 96 -21.95 5.30 3.80
C ASP A 96 -22.26 6.22 5.01
N ALA A 97 -21.43 6.18 6.06
CA ALA A 97 -21.58 7.04 7.22
C ALA A 97 -21.13 8.49 6.95
N GLU A 98 -20.08 8.68 6.13
CA GLU A 98 -19.59 9.99 5.73
C GLU A 98 -20.47 10.66 4.67
N VAL A 99 -21.03 9.90 3.71
CA VAL A 99 -22.01 10.40 2.73
C VAL A 99 -23.31 10.86 3.41
N ALA A 100 -23.67 10.26 4.53
CA ALA A 100 -24.79 10.74 5.35
C ALA A 100 -24.49 12.09 6.04
N ALA A 101 -23.22 12.52 6.09
CA ALA A 101 -22.77 13.75 6.76
C ALA A 101 -22.31 14.86 5.80
N ALA A 102 -22.11 14.60 4.50
CA ALA A 102 -21.55 15.56 3.54
C ALA A 102 -22.33 15.61 2.21
N LEU A 103 -22.73 16.80 1.79
CA LEU A 103 -23.22 17.09 0.43
C LEU A 103 -22.04 17.22 -0.54
N PRO A 104 -22.06 16.60 -1.73
CA PRO A 104 -20.94 16.68 -2.67
C PRO A 104 -20.96 17.96 -3.49
N GLU A 105 -19.87 18.74 -3.44
CA GLU A 105 -19.55 19.76 -4.45
C GLU A 105 -18.75 19.14 -5.60
N ALA A 106 -19.21 19.43 -6.82
CA ALA A 106 -18.62 18.93 -8.06
C ALA A 106 -17.29 19.63 -8.38
N ILE A 107 -16.28 18.86 -8.82
CA ILE A 107 -14.95 19.36 -9.16
C ILE A 107 -14.66 19.19 -10.65
N GLY A 108 -14.06 20.24 -11.24
CA GLY A 108 -13.77 20.39 -12.65
C GLY A 108 -12.62 19.50 -13.19
N PRO A 109 -12.41 19.47 -14.52
CA PRO A 109 -11.58 18.48 -15.21
C PRO A 109 -10.09 18.74 -15.07
N THR A 110 -9.32 17.66 -14.90
CA THR A 110 -7.85 17.63 -14.90
C THR A 110 -7.31 16.94 -16.16
N ASP A 111 -6.17 17.43 -16.66
CA ASP A 111 -5.47 17.18 -17.91
C ASP A 111 -5.20 15.68 -18.25
N PRO A 112 -5.40 15.23 -19.51
CA PRO A 112 -5.33 13.81 -19.88
C PRO A 112 -3.93 13.39 -20.34
N ALA A 113 -3.00 13.17 -19.43
CA ALA A 113 -1.68 12.59 -19.74
C ALA A 113 -1.52 11.15 -19.17
N MET A 114 -2.57 10.34 -19.25
CA MET A 114 -2.48 8.92 -18.82
C MET A 114 -2.21 8.00 -20.00
N GLY A 115 -1.11 7.22 -19.93
CA GLY A 115 -0.86 6.12 -20.86
C GLY A 115 -1.95 5.04 -20.80
N THR A 116 -2.24 4.41 -21.94
CA THR A 116 -3.37 3.48 -22.16
C THR A 116 -3.46 2.33 -21.12
N GLY A 117 -2.33 1.87 -20.59
CA GLY A 117 -2.30 0.80 -19.56
C GLY A 117 -2.87 1.23 -18.20
N LYS A 118 -2.66 2.48 -17.81
CA LYS A 118 -3.15 3.04 -16.54
C LYS A 118 -4.66 3.31 -16.55
N ALA A 119 -5.21 3.69 -17.73
CA ALA A 119 -6.65 3.85 -17.90
C ALA A 119 -7.42 2.54 -17.67
N VAL A 120 -6.89 1.40 -18.13
CA VAL A 120 -7.49 0.08 -17.91
C VAL A 120 -7.45 -0.33 -16.42
N GLU A 121 -6.40 0.02 -15.70
CA GLU A 121 -6.29 -0.26 -14.26
C GLU A 121 -7.38 0.46 -13.45
N HIS A 122 -7.73 1.68 -13.83
CA HIS A 122 -8.83 2.42 -13.20
C HIS A 122 -10.22 1.86 -13.51
N LEU A 123 -10.44 1.38 -14.71
CA LEU A 123 -11.71 0.74 -15.07
C LEU A 123 -12.01 -0.46 -14.17
N VAL A 124 -10.98 -1.21 -13.76
CA VAL A 124 -11.16 -2.36 -12.86
C VAL A 124 -11.73 -1.94 -11.50
N LEU A 125 -11.47 -0.71 -11.03
CA LEU A 125 -12.00 -0.21 -9.76
C LEU A 125 -13.51 0.03 -9.76
N THR A 126 -14.12 0.20 -10.94
CA THR A 126 -15.58 0.32 -11.08
C THR A 126 -16.31 -1.01 -10.88
N LEU A 127 -15.59 -2.13 -10.92
CA LEU A 127 -16.15 -3.46 -10.76
C LEU A 127 -16.45 -3.78 -9.29
N PRO A 128 -17.54 -4.51 -9.01
CA PRO A 128 -17.75 -5.12 -7.70
C PRO A 128 -16.56 -5.98 -7.26
N PRO A 129 -16.27 -6.07 -5.96
CA PRO A 129 -15.05 -6.73 -5.46
C PRO A 129 -14.81 -8.14 -5.99
N LYS A 130 -15.86 -8.98 -6.09
CA LYS A 130 -15.74 -10.35 -6.62
C LYS A 130 -15.41 -10.38 -8.12
N GLU A 131 -16.04 -9.54 -8.91
CA GLU A 131 -15.80 -9.41 -10.35
C GLU A 131 -14.38 -8.87 -10.60
N ARG A 132 -13.98 -7.87 -9.82
CA ARG A 132 -12.62 -7.31 -9.82
C ARG A 132 -11.57 -8.38 -9.53
N ALA A 133 -11.74 -9.14 -8.44
CA ALA A 133 -10.82 -10.22 -8.09
C ALA A 133 -10.66 -11.26 -9.20
N CYS A 134 -11.78 -11.71 -9.80
CA CYS A 134 -11.74 -12.70 -10.89
C CYS A 134 -10.97 -12.19 -12.11
N VAL A 135 -11.17 -10.93 -12.51
CA VAL A 135 -10.44 -10.33 -13.64
C VAL A 135 -8.95 -10.20 -13.32
N LEU A 136 -8.59 -9.68 -12.15
CA LEU A 136 -7.20 -9.55 -11.76
C LEU A 136 -6.49 -10.89 -11.72
N LEU A 137 -7.08 -11.90 -11.08
CA LEU A 137 -6.48 -13.22 -10.96
C LEU A 137 -6.35 -13.90 -12.31
N LYS A 138 -7.35 -13.76 -13.21
CA LYS A 138 -7.32 -14.37 -14.53
C LYS A 138 -6.41 -13.65 -15.50
N ASP A 139 -6.61 -12.34 -15.67
CA ASP A 139 -6.06 -11.61 -16.81
C ASP A 139 -4.69 -10.94 -16.45
N VAL A 140 -4.36 -10.77 -15.16
CA VAL A 140 -3.09 -10.16 -14.70
C VAL A 140 -2.15 -11.19 -14.07
N PHE A 141 -2.70 -12.16 -13.34
CA PHE A 141 -1.90 -13.14 -12.59
C PHE A 141 -1.94 -14.55 -13.18
N ASP A 142 -2.71 -14.75 -14.27
CA ASP A 142 -2.79 -15.98 -15.06
C ASP A 142 -3.17 -17.25 -14.27
N TYR A 143 -4.04 -17.11 -13.26
CA TYR A 143 -4.59 -18.24 -12.53
C TYR A 143 -5.61 -19.00 -13.39
N SER A 144 -5.69 -20.32 -13.22
CA SER A 144 -6.75 -21.15 -13.80
C SER A 144 -8.12 -20.82 -13.18
N LEU A 145 -9.21 -21.20 -13.83
CA LEU A 145 -10.55 -20.98 -13.30
C LEU A 145 -10.81 -21.76 -12.00
N GLU A 146 -10.18 -22.91 -11.88
CA GLU A 146 -10.23 -23.81 -10.72
C GLU A 146 -9.51 -23.16 -9.53
N GLU A 147 -8.29 -22.67 -9.74
CA GLU A 147 -7.53 -21.95 -8.70
C GLU A 147 -8.25 -20.68 -8.24
N ILE A 148 -8.83 -19.92 -9.18
CA ILE A 148 -9.62 -18.74 -8.85
C ILE A 148 -10.84 -19.12 -8.01
N ALA A 149 -11.54 -20.20 -8.38
CA ALA A 149 -12.71 -20.65 -7.64
C ALA A 149 -12.37 -21.02 -6.19
N GLU A 150 -11.25 -21.70 -5.96
CA GLU A 150 -10.75 -22.01 -4.63
C GLU A 150 -10.33 -20.74 -3.87
N LEU A 151 -9.65 -19.80 -4.55
CA LEU A 151 -9.11 -18.59 -3.95
C LEU A 151 -10.21 -17.61 -3.46
N VAL A 152 -11.28 -17.43 -4.29
CA VAL A 152 -12.38 -16.49 -3.99
C VAL A 152 -13.59 -17.16 -3.35
N ASP A 153 -13.46 -18.39 -2.87
CA ASP A 153 -14.52 -19.21 -2.27
C ASP A 153 -15.80 -19.26 -3.15
N SER A 154 -15.64 -19.79 -4.37
CA SER A 154 -16.68 -19.86 -5.38
C SER A 154 -16.65 -21.16 -6.16
N THR A 155 -17.52 -21.33 -7.14
CA THR A 155 -17.50 -22.41 -8.12
C THR A 155 -16.89 -21.92 -9.43
N VAL A 156 -16.36 -22.83 -10.26
CA VAL A 156 -15.87 -22.52 -11.61
C VAL A 156 -16.96 -21.83 -12.45
N GLY A 157 -18.21 -22.28 -12.34
CA GLY A 157 -19.36 -21.63 -12.98
C GLY A 157 -19.58 -20.20 -12.48
N GLY A 158 -19.45 -19.98 -11.16
CA GLY A 158 -19.52 -18.67 -10.54
C GLY A 158 -18.40 -17.72 -11.00
N VAL A 159 -17.18 -18.23 -11.16
CA VAL A 159 -16.03 -17.47 -11.71
C VAL A 159 -16.28 -17.09 -13.16
N LYS A 160 -16.71 -18.01 -14.01
CA LYS A 160 -17.06 -17.72 -15.41
C LYS A 160 -18.15 -16.65 -15.53
N ALA A 161 -19.19 -16.73 -14.71
CA ALA A 161 -20.24 -15.72 -14.68
C ALA A 161 -19.73 -14.36 -14.21
N ALA A 162 -18.86 -14.32 -13.18
CA ALA A 162 -18.22 -13.07 -12.72
C ALA A 162 -17.35 -12.43 -13.79
N LEU A 163 -16.51 -13.22 -14.48
CA LEU A 163 -15.67 -12.74 -15.58
C LEU A 163 -16.51 -12.17 -16.74
N ASN A 164 -17.61 -12.85 -17.12
CA ASN A 164 -18.49 -12.33 -18.17
C ASN A 164 -19.11 -10.99 -17.76
N ARG A 165 -19.68 -10.86 -16.57
CA ARG A 165 -20.23 -9.59 -16.09
C ARG A 165 -19.19 -8.49 -16.02
N ALA A 166 -18.00 -8.81 -15.52
CA ALA A 166 -16.89 -7.86 -15.45
C ALA A 166 -16.50 -7.34 -16.84
N ARG A 167 -16.33 -8.24 -17.82
CA ARG A 167 -15.93 -7.86 -19.19
C ARG A 167 -17.02 -7.03 -19.90
N THR A 168 -18.29 -7.36 -19.69
CA THR A 168 -19.40 -6.53 -20.21
C THR A 168 -19.35 -5.14 -19.62
N LYS A 169 -19.23 -4.99 -18.29
CA LYS A 169 -19.12 -3.68 -17.64
C LYS A 169 -17.90 -2.89 -18.11
N LEU A 170 -16.75 -3.54 -18.24
CA LEU A 170 -15.52 -2.89 -18.73
C LEU A 170 -15.67 -2.40 -20.18
N ALA A 171 -16.36 -3.16 -21.02
CA ALA A 171 -16.61 -2.76 -22.42
C ALA A 171 -17.57 -1.55 -22.52
N GLU A 172 -18.49 -1.42 -21.58
CA GLU A 172 -19.46 -0.31 -21.51
C GLU A 172 -18.90 0.94 -20.79
N SER A 173 -17.81 0.78 -20.01
CA SER A 173 -17.24 1.86 -19.21
C SER A 173 -16.24 2.69 -20.04
N SER A 174 -16.37 4.01 -19.97
CA SER A 174 -15.33 4.94 -20.43
C SER A 174 -14.29 5.14 -19.33
N PRO A 175 -13.01 5.39 -19.67
CA PRO A 175 -11.99 5.72 -18.68
C PRO A 175 -12.43 6.93 -17.84
N GLN A 176 -12.59 6.73 -16.53
CA GLN A 176 -12.85 7.84 -15.63
C GLN A 176 -11.54 8.53 -15.28
N VAL A 177 -11.56 9.85 -15.29
CA VAL A 177 -10.44 10.67 -14.83
C VAL A 177 -10.33 10.51 -13.30
N ILE A 178 -9.12 10.26 -12.81
CA ILE A 178 -8.87 10.28 -11.37
C ILE A 178 -9.09 11.71 -10.89
N THR A 179 -10.11 11.95 -10.10
CA THR A 179 -10.28 13.23 -9.42
C THR A 179 -9.41 13.22 -8.17
N SER A 180 -8.51 14.21 -8.06
CA SER A 180 -7.79 14.46 -6.81
C SER A 180 -8.80 14.64 -5.69
N ARG A 181 -8.56 13.97 -4.56
CA ARG A 181 -9.35 14.22 -3.34
C ARG A 181 -9.14 15.66 -2.91
N THR A 182 -10.21 16.35 -2.62
CA THR A 182 -10.14 17.72 -2.06
C THR A 182 -9.43 17.65 -0.72
N VAL A 183 -8.24 18.24 -0.67
CA VAL A 183 -7.47 18.35 0.58
C VAL A 183 -8.03 19.52 1.38
N SER A 184 -8.42 19.30 2.63
CA SER A 184 -8.82 20.43 3.48
C SER A 184 -7.67 21.44 3.59
N PRO A 185 -7.96 22.74 3.67
CA PRO A 185 -6.94 23.76 3.83
C PRO A 185 -6.05 23.49 5.06
N GLU A 186 -6.64 22.98 6.14
CA GLU A 186 -5.94 22.62 7.38
C GLU A 186 -4.93 21.49 7.14
N LEU A 187 -5.35 20.40 6.50
CA LEU A 187 -4.45 19.29 6.18
C LEU A 187 -3.29 19.75 5.31
N ARG A 188 -3.58 20.53 4.27
CA ARG A 188 -2.54 21.08 3.37
C ARG A 188 -1.53 21.94 4.16
N ARG A 189 -2.02 22.80 5.04
CA ARG A 189 -1.17 23.67 5.88
C ARG A 189 -0.26 22.86 6.80
N VAL A 190 -0.81 21.87 7.51
CA VAL A 190 -0.02 21.05 8.45
C VAL A 190 1.01 20.22 7.70
N MET A 191 0.65 19.63 6.55
CA MET A 191 1.59 18.91 5.69
C MET A 191 2.71 19.83 5.16
N GLN A 192 2.39 21.07 4.81
CA GLN A 192 3.38 22.05 4.35
C GLN A 192 4.37 22.39 5.46
N LEU A 193 3.88 22.66 6.68
CA LEU A 193 4.73 22.93 7.86
C LEU A 193 5.63 21.70 8.15
N TYR A 194 5.09 20.49 8.03
CA TYR A 194 5.88 19.27 8.20
C TYR A 194 7.02 19.20 7.18
N VAL A 195 6.74 19.41 5.90
CA VAL A 195 7.76 19.42 4.84
C VAL A 195 8.84 20.47 5.09
N GLU A 196 8.44 21.70 5.44
CA GLU A 196 9.37 22.79 5.70
C GLU A 196 10.30 22.48 6.89
N ARG A 197 9.74 22.10 8.03
CA ARG A 197 10.49 21.81 9.27
C ARG A 197 11.38 20.58 9.07
N PHE A 198 10.86 19.54 8.44
CA PHE A 198 11.62 18.31 8.18
C PHE A 198 12.81 18.55 7.24
N ASN A 199 12.64 19.35 6.20
CA ASN A 199 13.73 19.71 5.28
C ASN A 199 14.81 20.56 5.96
N ARG A 200 14.46 21.34 6.98
CA ARG A 200 15.40 22.12 7.81
C ARG A 200 16.03 21.33 8.94
N ARG A 201 15.64 20.06 9.13
CA ARG A 201 16.04 19.22 10.27
C ARG A 201 15.59 19.81 11.63
N ASP A 202 14.53 20.61 11.62
CA ASP A 202 13.89 21.13 12.82
C ASP A 202 13.02 20.04 13.47
N TRP A 203 13.68 19.10 14.13
CA TRP A 203 13.01 17.92 14.69
C TRP A 203 12.07 18.27 15.85
N ASP A 204 12.37 19.30 16.60
CA ASP A 204 11.50 19.77 17.69
C ASP A 204 10.24 20.43 17.09
N GLY A 205 10.40 21.26 16.07
CA GLY A 205 9.29 21.82 15.35
C GLY A 205 8.41 20.74 14.67
N VAL A 206 8.99 19.65 14.16
CA VAL A 206 8.17 18.53 13.64
C VAL A 206 7.40 17.86 14.77
N ARG A 207 7.99 17.65 15.95
CA ARG A 207 7.29 17.04 17.10
C ARG A 207 6.09 17.87 17.56
N GLU A 208 6.16 19.20 17.45
CA GLU A 208 5.02 20.08 17.79
C GLU A 208 3.78 19.85 16.89
N LEU A 209 3.98 19.36 15.66
CA LEU A 209 2.89 19.02 14.73
C LEU A 209 2.25 17.65 15.01
N VAL A 210 2.83 16.89 15.92
CA VAL A 210 2.41 15.50 16.18
C VAL A 210 1.71 15.43 17.53
N SER A 211 0.51 14.83 17.58
CA SER A 211 -0.22 14.68 18.83
C SER A 211 0.53 13.75 19.81
N ALA A 212 0.32 13.96 21.12
CA ALA A 212 0.99 13.17 22.16
C ALA A 212 0.77 11.65 22.02
N ASP A 213 -0.42 11.26 21.56
CA ASP A 213 -0.80 9.84 21.37
C ASP A 213 -0.64 9.37 19.92
N ALA A 214 0.04 10.15 19.09
CA ALA A 214 0.22 9.81 17.69
C ALA A 214 0.90 8.46 17.48
N ARG A 215 0.42 7.74 16.47
CA ARG A 215 0.98 6.47 16.04
C ARG A 215 1.92 6.66 14.85
N LEU A 216 3.07 6.01 14.93
CA LEU A 216 3.99 5.88 13.81
C LEU A 216 3.97 4.43 13.30
N ASN A 217 3.83 4.29 12.01
CA ASN A 217 4.07 3.05 11.30
C ASN A 217 5.15 3.30 10.24
N VAL A 218 6.37 2.82 10.47
CA VAL A 218 7.38 2.70 9.41
C VAL A 218 7.20 1.31 8.84
N ALA A 219 6.59 1.25 7.66
CA ALA A 219 6.20 0.01 7.02
C ALA A 219 7.37 -1.00 6.99
N GLU A 220 7.16 -2.24 7.38
CA GLU A 220 8.16 -3.30 7.50
C GLU A 220 9.13 -3.21 8.70
N ARG A 221 9.13 -2.14 9.48
CA ARG A 221 10.16 -1.91 10.50
C ARG A 221 9.63 -1.60 11.89
N PHE A 222 8.61 -0.77 11.98
CA PHE A 222 8.14 -0.29 13.29
C PHE A 222 6.65 0.05 13.25
N ALA A 223 5.93 -0.33 14.30
CA ALA A 223 4.57 0.13 14.55
C ALA A 223 4.39 0.38 16.06
N GLY A 224 4.15 1.63 16.44
CA GLY A 224 4.06 2.00 17.86
C GLY A 224 3.68 3.47 18.05
N LYS A 225 3.98 4.00 19.24
CA LYS A 225 3.83 5.43 19.51
C LYS A 225 4.96 6.20 18.83
N PHE A 226 4.63 7.35 18.27
CA PHE A 226 5.63 8.21 17.63
C PHE A 226 6.75 8.63 18.60
N ALA A 227 6.39 8.96 19.84
CA ALA A 227 7.34 9.40 20.86
C ALA A 227 8.39 8.34 21.26
N GLU A 228 8.11 7.06 21.01
CA GLU A 228 9.00 5.94 21.35
C GLU A 228 9.95 5.56 20.21
N ALA A 229 9.77 6.14 19.01
CA ALA A 229 10.50 5.76 17.82
C ALA A 229 11.74 6.63 17.57
N PRO A 230 12.89 6.06 17.17
CA PRO A 230 14.06 6.81 16.74
C PRO A 230 13.89 7.33 15.31
N TYR A 231 12.72 7.90 14.98
CA TYR A 231 12.29 8.18 13.61
C TYR A 231 13.25 9.11 12.87
N PHE A 232 13.59 10.25 13.47
CA PHE A 232 14.46 11.25 12.83
C PHE A 232 15.91 10.78 12.69
N PHE A 233 16.38 10.01 13.68
CA PHE A 233 17.74 9.48 13.67
C PHE A 233 18.00 8.61 12.42
N ASN A 234 17.00 7.90 11.92
CA ASN A 234 17.13 7.09 10.72
C ASN A 234 17.33 7.97 9.49
N TYR A 235 16.63 9.10 9.41
CA TYR A 235 16.77 10.06 8.30
C TYR A 235 18.13 10.76 8.28
N ASP A 236 18.68 11.10 9.44
CA ASP A 236 20.00 11.73 9.55
C ASP A 236 21.15 10.82 9.10
N ARG A 237 20.95 9.50 9.14
CA ARG A 237 21.97 8.50 8.79
C ARG A 237 21.90 7.96 7.37
N TRP A 238 20.96 8.44 6.57
CA TRP A 238 20.86 7.96 5.20
C TRP A 238 22.10 8.33 4.36
N PRO A 239 22.60 7.38 3.56
CA PRO A 239 23.86 7.57 2.81
C PRO A 239 23.69 8.44 1.56
N TRP A 240 22.46 8.95 1.28
CA TRP A 240 22.15 9.76 0.11
C TRP A 240 21.35 11.01 0.50
N ALA A 241 21.51 12.06 -0.33
CA ALA A 241 20.81 13.31 -0.12
C ALA A 241 19.32 13.15 -0.43
N TRP A 242 18.47 13.65 0.47
CA TRP A 242 17.03 13.60 0.37
C TRP A 242 16.37 14.92 0.76
N LYS A 243 15.18 15.14 0.25
CA LYS A 243 14.24 16.18 0.72
C LYS A 243 12.81 15.69 0.61
N LEU A 244 11.91 16.32 1.32
CA LEU A 244 10.48 16.10 1.26
C LEU A 244 9.84 17.13 0.34
N ALA A 245 8.76 16.73 -0.35
CA ALA A 245 7.89 17.61 -1.12
C ALA A 245 6.43 17.20 -0.92
N LEU A 246 5.51 18.15 -1.02
CA LEU A 246 4.10 17.82 -1.13
C LEU A 246 3.84 17.14 -2.48
N GLY A 247 2.85 16.27 -2.51
CA GLY A 247 2.44 15.62 -3.74
C GLY A 247 1.15 14.82 -3.61
N GLU A 248 0.83 14.12 -4.68
CA GLU A 248 -0.33 13.23 -4.74
C GLU A 248 0.10 11.89 -5.35
N VAL A 249 -0.44 10.81 -4.82
CA VAL A 249 -0.30 9.47 -5.35
C VAL A 249 -1.71 8.89 -5.53
N ASP A 250 -2.06 8.58 -6.78
CA ASP A 250 -3.41 8.11 -7.16
C ASP A 250 -4.55 9.00 -6.65
N GLY A 251 -4.32 10.34 -6.68
CA GLY A 251 -5.26 11.35 -6.21
C GLY A 251 -5.33 11.51 -4.68
N GLU A 252 -4.52 10.77 -3.93
CA GLU A 252 -4.41 10.92 -2.47
C GLU A 252 -3.26 11.87 -2.12
N PRO A 253 -3.48 12.89 -1.26
CA PRO A 253 -2.45 13.82 -0.84
C PRO A 253 -1.44 13.13 0.07
N VAL A 254 -0.16 13.30 -0.24
CA VAL A 254 0.96 12.67 0.48
C VAL A 254 2.15 13.60 0.57
N VAL A 255 3.09 13.29 1.44
CA VAL A 255 4.45 13.83 1.36
C VAL A 255 5.33 12.82 0.62
N ILE A 256 6.00 13.30 -0.42
CA ILE A 256 6.89 12.49 -1.25
C ILE A 256 8.32 12.69 -0.77
N ILE A 257 9.01 11.59 -0.52
CA ILE A 257 10.43 11.58 -0.25
C ILE A 257 11.16 11.58 -1.60
N LEU A 258 11.91 12.64 -1.84
CA LEU A 258 12.74 12.78 -3.03
C LEU A 258 14.18 12.39 -2.72
N ARG A 259 14.76 11.59 -3.58
CA ARG A 259 16.18 11.22 -3.54
C ARG A 259 16.96 12.01 -4.59
N ARG A 260 18.12 12.52 -4.23
CA ARG A 260 19.03 13.19 -5.18
C ARG A 260 19.67 12.15 -6.10
N GLY A 261 19.42 12.25 -7.40
CA GLY A 261 20.18 11.59 -8.45
C GLY A 261 21.41 12.42 -8.85
N ALA A 262 22.02 12.13 -9.99
CA ALA A 262 23.16 12.91 -10.50
C ALA A 262 22.77 14.38 -10.72
N ASP A 263 21.68 14.63 -11.47
CA ASP A 263 21.27 15.98 -11.85
C ASP A 263 19.88 16.38 -11.38
N THR A 264 19.06 15.41 -10.95
CA THR A 264 17.64 15.65 -10.64
C THR A 264 17.23 15.01 -9.32
N TRP A 265 16.11 15.51 -8.78
CA TRP A 265 15.39 14.90 -7.67
C TRP A 265 14.34 13.94 -8.21
N THR A 266 14.35 12.70 -7.74
CA THR A 266 13.40 11.67 -8.16
C THR A 266 12.56 11.18 -6.99
N PRO A 267 11.26 10.92 -7.17
CA PRO A 267 10.43 10.30 -6.16
C PRO A 267 11.01 8.95 -5.74
N HIS A 268 11.15 8.74 -4.43
CA HIS A 268 11.71 7.52 -3.86
C HIS A 268 10.70 6.76 -3.01
N SER A 269 9.96 7.47 -2.15
CA SER A 269 8.95 6.90 -1.27
C SER A 269 7.92 7.93 -0.88
N VAL A 270 6.94 7.54 -0.06
CA VAL A 270 5.85 8.39 0.39
C VAL A 270 5.64 8.27 1.89
N ILE A 271 5.10 9.35 2.48
CA ILE A 271 4.61 9.41 3.85
C ILE A 271 3.14 9.83 3.80
N ARG A 272 2.29 9.05 4.44
CA ARG A 272 0.85 9.29 4.59
C ARG A 272 0.53 9.75 6.01
N PHE A 273 -0.49 10.59 6.15
CA PHE A 273 -0.88 11.15 7.43
C PHE A 273 -2.37 11.04 7.68
N ASP A 274 -2.73 10.77 8.94
CA ASP A 274 -4.05 11.07 9.47
C ASP A 274 -3.94 12.29 10.38
N VAL A 275 -4.90 13.22 10.27
CA VAL A 275 -4.89 14.51 10.97
C VAL A 275 -6.17 14.66 11.77
N SER A 276 -6.07 15.27 12.94
CA SER A 276 -7.21 15.75 13.72
C SER A 276 -6.92 17.17 14.17
N GLY A 277 -7.73 18.13 13.70
CA GLY A 277 -7.43 19.54 13.84
C GLY A 277 -6.11 19.93 13.17
N GLU A 278 -5.20 20.53 13.92
CA GLU A 278 -3.88 20.97 13.42
C GLU A 278 -2.75 19.99 13.77
N SER A 279 -3.04 18.76 14.18
CA SER A 279 -2.03 17.79 14.60
C SER A 279 -2.14 16.46 13.86
N PHE A 280 -1.00 15.85 13.56
CA PHE A 280 -0.93 14.49 13.06
C PHE A 280 -1.25 13.50 14.17
N THR A 281 -2.19 12.61 13.90
CA THR A 281 -2.57 11.51 14.80
C THR A 281 -1.95 10.18 14.38
N ARG A 282 -1.62 10.06 13.10
CA ARG A 282 -0.93 8.89 12.55
C ARG A 282 0.01 9.32 11.43
N ILE A 283 1.20 8.73 11.42
CA ILE A 283 2.19 8.86 10.35
C ILE A 283 2.49 7.45 9.85
N VAL A 284 2.35 7.23 8.54
CA VAL A 284 2.74 5.97 7.88
C VAL A 284 3.82 6.27 6.85
N ASP A 285 5.00 5.74 7.08
CA ASP A 285 6.18 5.94 6.24
C ASP A 285 6.53 4.65 5.48
N TYR A 286 6.48 4.71 4.16
CA TYR A 286 6.71 3.58 3.26
C TYR A 286 8.16 3.51 2.75
N ILE A 287 9.12 4.12 3.45
CA ILE A 287 10.53 4.23 3.00
C ILE A 287 11.18 2.89 2.70
N HIS A 288 10.75 1.83 3.38
CA HIS A 288 11.27 0.47 3.16
C HIS A 288 10.44 -0.35 2.15
N CYS A 289 9.50 0.28 1.46
CA CYS A 289 8.60 -0.36 0.49
C CYS A 289 8.84 0.19 -0.93
N PRO A 290 9.95 -0.18 -1.60
CA PRO A 290 10.32 0.38 -2.91
C PRO A 290 9.34 0.02 -4.03
N TRP A 291 8.43 -0.90 -3.82
CA TRP A 291 7.38 -1.32 -4.77
C TRP A 291 6.14 -0.43 -4.74
N VAL A 292 5.93 0.41 -3.70
CA VAL A 292 4.72 1.24 -3.55
C VAL A 292 4.60 2.26 -4.67
N LEU A 293 5.57 3.15 -4.84
CA LEU A 293 5.51 4.17 -5.89
C LEU A 293 5.48 3.62 -7.31
N PRO A 294 6.28 2.60 -7.70
CA PRO A 294 6.19 1.99 -9.01
C PRO A 294 4.83 1.34 -9.30
N GLY A 295 4.09 0.95 -8.26
CA GLY A 295 2.73 0.41 -8.36
C GLY A 295 1.66 1.45 -8.59
N ALA A 296 1.94 2.74 -8.38
CA ALA A 296 1.00 3.83 -8.52
C ALA A 296 0.68 4.13 -9.99
N SER A 297 -0.58 4.49 -10.26
CA SER A 297 -1.02 4.96 -11.57
C SER A 297 -0.58 6.39 -11.84
N THR A 298 -0.62 7.24 -10.82
CA THR A 298 -0.19 8.64 -10.91
C THR A 298 0.65 9.03 -9.72
N VAL A 299 1.74 9.77 -9.97
CA VAL A 299 2.57 10.39 -8.94
C VAL A 299 2.80 11.84 -9.37
N ILE A 300 2.28 12.77 -8.60
CA ILE A 300 2.40 14.20 -8.85
C ILE A 300 3.21 14.80 -7.70
N VAL A 301 4.31 15.48 -8.03
CA VAL A 301 5.10 16.25 -7.07
C VAL A 301 4.73 17.72 -7.24
N ALA A 302 4.35 18.39 -6.15
CA ALA A 302 4.08 19.81 -6.19
C ALA A 302 5.34 20.58 -6.61
N LYS A 303 5.17 21.57 -7.47
CA LYS A 303 6.26 22.49 -7.83
C LYS A 303 6.57 23.38 -6.62
N GLU A 304 7.85 23.57 -6.37
CA GLU A 304 8.34 24.54 -5.36
C GLU A 304 8.00 25.97 -5.74
#